data_f03d67aad708a2e1764811314f1e049b
#
_entry.id   f03d67aad708a2e1764811314f1e049b
#
_cell.length_a   1.000
_cell.length_b   1.000
_cell.length_c   1.000
_cell.angle_alpha   90.00
_cell.angle_beta   90.00
_cell.angle_gamma   90.00
#
_symmetry.space_group_name_H-M   'P 1'
#
loop_
_entity.id
_entity.type
_entity.pdbx_description
1 polymer ?
#
loop_
_entity_poly.entity_id
_entity_poly.type
_entity_poly.pdbx_seq_one_letter_code
_entity_poly.pdbx_strand_id
1 'polypeptide(L)'
;GVGAAHDRRTLGAIIDDENIELKAAAKIGMDTDLKTLVHVNVTSMNGIVLLTGEAATTEARDQVLTHVRAVNGVRRITNELRIAEPSSFGSRSKDSLITSAVKSRFLVTKSLDPTRVKVVTETSVVYLMGLVTHAEGDLAVDRAATIEGVERIVKVFEYID
;
A
#
# COMPACT_ATOMS: atom_id res chain seq x y z
N GLY A 1 -18.11 -5.72 -10.48
CA GLY A 1 -17.26 -6.02 -11.62
C GLY A 1 -16.47 -7.32 -11.44
N VAL A 2 -15.72 -7.68 -12.48
CA VAL A 2 -14.93 -8.93 -12.46
C VAL A 2 -13.92 -8.93 -11.31
N GLY A 3 -13.27 -7.81 -11.04
CA GLY A 3 -12.32 -7.67 -9.93
C GLY A 3 -12.97 -7.93 -8.57
N ALA A 4 -14.19 -7.43 -8.34
CA ALA A 4 -14.91 -7.64 -7.09
C ALA A 4 -15.31 -9.12 -6.90
N ALA A 5 -15.62 -9.85 -7.98
CA ALA A 5 -15.98 -11.26 -7.92
C ALA A 5 -14.82 -12.16 -7.46
N HIS A 6 -13.56 -11.74 -7.70
CA HIS A 6 -12.35 -12.46 -7.31
C HIS A 6 -11.72 -11.94 -6.02
N ASP A 7 -12.22 -10.83 -5.48
CA ASP A 7 -11.73 -10.24 -4.23
C ASP A 7 -12.24 -11.08 -3.05
N ARG A 8 -11.36 -11.35 -2.11
CA ARG A 8 -11.70 -12.10 -0.89
C ARG A 8 -12.31 -11.27 0.20
N ARG A 9 -12.27 -9.93 0.05
CA ARG A 9 -12.95 -9.03 0.98
C ARG A 9 -14.45 -9.09 0.73
N THR A 10 -15.25 -8.84 1.78
CA THR A 10 -16.67 -8.58 1.59
C THR A 10 -16.87 -7.27 0.81
N LEU A 11 -18.01 -7.09 0.16
CA LEU A 11 -18.31 -5.84 -0.53
C LEU A 11 -18.27 -4.65 0.44
N GLY A 12 -18.79 -4.83 1.66
CA GLY A 12 -18.71 -3.81 2.71
C GLY A 12 -17.28 -3.45 3.07
N ALA A 13 -16.39 -4.44 3.18
CA ALA A 13 -14.98 -4.20 3.48
C ALA A 13 -14.28 -3.44 2.34
N ILE A 14 -14.59 -3.74 1.08
CA ILE A 14 -14.05 -3.01 -0.07
C ILE A 14 -14.45 -1.53 0.00
N ILE A 15 -15.73 -1.27 0.28
CA ILE A 15 -16.25 0.10 0.41
C ILE A 15 -15.60 0.81 1.59
N ASP A 16 -15.49 0.13 2.72
CA ASP A 16 -14.85 0.69 3.93
C ASP A 16 -13.38 1.03 3.66
N ASP A 17 -12.66 0.17 2.94
CA ASP A 17 -11.26 0.41 2.59
C ASP A 17 -11.10 1.65 1.69
N GLU A 18 -11.97 1.83 0.71
CA GLU A 18 -11.98 3.03 -0.13
C GLU A 18 -12.26 4.28 0.71
N ASN A 19 -13.22 4.20 1.62
CA ASN A 19 -13.55 5.31 2.51
C ASN A 19 -12.38 5.65 3.44
N ILE A 20 -11.69 4.66 3.97
CA ILE A 20 -10.50 4.87 4.81
C ILE A 20 -9.44 5.63 4.01
N GLU A 21 -9.14 5.18 2.80
CA GLU A 21 -8.14 5.82 1.94
C GLU A 21 -8.50 7.28 1.66
N LEU A 22 -9.73 7.54 1.27
CA LEU A 22 -10.21 8.90 0.96
C LEU A 22 -10.20 9.81 2.19
N LYS A 23 -10.72 9.34 3.31
CA LYS A 23 -10.81 10.15 4.53
C LYS A 23 -9.44 10.44 5.12
N ALA A 24 -8.55 9.47 5.14
CA ALA A 24 -7.18 9.66 5.62
C ALA A 24 -6.42 10.66 4.74
N ALA A 25 -6.50 10.50 3.42
CA ALA A 25 -5.87 11.43 2.48
C ALA A 25 -6.42 12.85 2.63
N ALA A 26 -7.74 12.98 2.82
CA ALA A 26 -8.37 14.29 3.02
C ALA A 26 -7.90 14.96 4.32
N LYS A 27 -7.85 14.22 5.43
CA LYS A 27 -7.37 14.75 6.71
C LYS A 27 -5.94 15.27 6.60
N ILE A 28 -5.07 14.53 5.93
CA ILE A 28 -3.67 14.93 5.74
C ILE A 28 -3.59 16.14 4.81
N GLY A 29 -4.30 16.13 3.70
CA GLY A 29 -4.28 17.22 2.70
C GLY A 29 -4.90 18.52 3.19
N MET A 30 -5.82 18.46 4.14
CA MET A 30 -6.46 19.63 4.74
C MET A 30 -5.67 20.21 5.90
N ASP A 31 -4.67 19.52 6.39
CA ASP A 31 -3.77 20.02 7.43
C ASP A 31 -2.69 20.86 6.77
N THR A 32 -2.86 22.18 6.82
CA THR A 32 -2.01 23.13 6.08
C THR A 32 -0.56 23.15 6.58
N ASP A 33 -0.34 22.85 7.85
CA ASP A 33 1.01 22.80 8.43
C ASP A 33 1.73 21.50 8.05
N LEU A 34 0.96 20.44 7.79
CA LEU A 34 1.47 19.11 7.53
C LEU A 34 1.72 18.84 6.04
N LYS A 35 0.81 19.26 5.17
CA LYS A 35 0.75 18.83 3.76
C LYS A 35 2.02 19.11 2.96
N THR A 36 2.79 20.15 3.34
CA THR A 36 4.04 20.50 2.65
C THR A 36 5.23 19.70 3.16
N LEU A 37 5.08 19.01 4.30
CA LEU A 37 6.15 18.27 4.97
C LEU A 37 6.11 16.78 4.66
N VAL A 38 5.06 16.32 3.97
CA VAL A 38 4.86 14.89 3.77
C VAL A 38 4.49 14.55 2.33
N HIS A 39 4.89 13.37 1.92
CA HIS A 39 4.35 12.66 0.77
C HIS A 39 3.87 11.31 1.30
N VAL A 40 2.56 11.10 1.40
CA VAL A 40 1.97 9.92 2.01
C VAL A 40 1.00 9.26 1.05
N ASN A 41 1.19 7.98 0.82
CA ASN A 41 0.17 7.12 0.22
C ASN A 41 -0.49 6.29 1.31
N VAL A 42 -1.80 6.25 1.28
CA VAL A 42 -2.63 5.47 2.20
C VAL A 42 -3.26 4.33 1.41
N THR A 43 -2.99 3.12 1.80
CA THR A 43 -3.58 1.93 1.17
C THR A 43 -4.24 1.10 2.25
N SER A 44 -5.50 0.73 2.04
CA SER A 44 -6.27 -0.06 3.02
C SER A 44 -6.73 -1.38 2.41
N MET A 45 -6.52 -2.47 3.13
CA MET A 45 -6.95 -3.80 2.76
C MET A 45 -7.55 -4.47 3.99
N ASN A 46 -8.88 -4.63 3.99
CA ASN A 46 -9.63 -5.22 5.11
C ASN A 46 -9.37 -4.50 6.44
N GLY A 47 -9.26 -3.17 6.40
CA GLY A 47 -8.98 -2.32 7.56
C GLY A 47 -7.53 -2.30 8.02
N ILE A 48 -6.66 -3.05 7.37
CA ILE A 48 -5.20 -2.96 7.57
C ILE A 48 -4.69 -1.86 6.67
N VAL A 49 -4.18 -0.80 7.27
CA VAL A 49 -3.74 0.41 6.57
C VAL A 49 -2.23 0.43 6.47
N LEU A 50 -1.74 0.55 5.25
CA LEU A 50 -0.32 0.75 4.95
C LEU A 50 -0.08 2.23 4.66
N LEU A 51 0.88 2.82 5.34
CA LEU A 51 1.35 4.18 5.05
C LEU A 51 2.74 4.08 4.46
N THR A 52 2.89 4.62 3.25
CA THR A 52 4.16 4.67 2.53
C THR A 52 4.47 6.08 2.09
N GLY A 53 5.73 6.36 1.83
CA GLY A 53 6.21 7.67 1.44
C GLY A 53 7.15 8.27 2.47
N GLU A 54 7.13 9.58 2.63
CA GLU A 54 8.06 10.32 3.47
C GLU A 54 7.36 11.36 4.33
N ALA A 55 7.92 11.59 5.50
CA ALA A 55 7.63 12.74 6.35
C ALA A 55 8.96 13.43 6.67
N ALA A 56 9.00 14.74 6.54
CA ALA A 56 10.24 15.50 6.72
C ALA A 56 10.78 15.43 8.15
N THR A 57 9.90 15.24 9.13
CA THR A 57 10.25 15.18 10.56
C THR A 57 9.48 14.07 11.26
N THR A 58 9.95 13.67 12.45
CA THR A 58 9.23 12.70 13.28
C THR A 58 7.89 13.26 13.75
N GLU A 59 7.82 14.56 14.02
CA GLU A 59 6.59 15.24 14.41
C GLU A 59 5.55 15.19 13.30
N ALA A 60 5.97 15.42 12.06
CA ALA A 60 5.09 15.31 10.89
C ALA A 60 4.56 13.88 10.72
N ARG A 61 5.44 12.87 10.87
CA ARG A 61 5.04 11.47 10.84
C ARG A 61 3.99 11.16 11.91
N ASP A 62 4.22 11.61 13.13
CA ASP A 62 3.31 11.36 14.25
C ASP A 62 1.95 12.02 14.01
N GLN A 63 1.94 13.20 13.40
CA GLN A 63 0.70 13.90 13.03
C GLN A 63 -0.08 13.11 11.96
N VAL A 64 0.61 12.54 10.97
CA VAL A 64 0.00 11.63 9.97
C VAL A 64 -0.67 10.46 10.68
N LEU A 65 0.03 9.81 11.60
CA LEU A 65 -0.51 8.68 12.35
C LEU A 65 -1.75 9.06 13.16
N THR A 66 -1.75 10.23 13.78
CA THR A 66 -2.91 10.76 14.52
C THR A 66 -4.12 10.90 13.61
N HIS A 67 -3.94 11.47 12.42
CA HIS A 67 -5.03 11.62 11.45
C HIS A 67 -5.59 10.27 11.00
N VAL A 68 -4.71 9.32 10.71
CA VAL A 68 -5.14 8.00 10.21
C VAL A 68 -5.85 7.19 11.30
N ARG A 69 -5.36 7.24 12.54
CA ARG A 69 -6.02 6.56 13.68
C ARG A 69 -7.43 7.05 13.93
N ALA A 70 -7.73 8.30 13.59
CA ALA A 70 -9.04 8.89 13.78
C ALA A 70 -10.09 8.46 12.74
N VAL A 71 -9.68 7.73 11.71
CA VAL A 71 -10.60 7.26 10.65
C VAL A 71 -11.30 5.99 11.12
N ASN A 72 -12.63 5.98 11.02
CA ASN A 72 -13.43 4.79 11.36
C ASN A 72 -13.08 3.61 10.44
N GLY A 73 -13.00 2.44 11.03
CA GLY A 73 -12.76 1.20 10.29
C GLY A 73 -11.31 0.76 10.23
N VAL A 74 -10.38 1.61 10.64
CA VAL A 74 -8.97 1.24 10.72
C VAL A 74 -8.77 0.22 11.83
N ARG A 75 -8.33 -0.98 11.45
CA ARG A 75 -8.07 -2.08 12.38
C ARG A 75 -6.62 -2.08 12.85
N ARG A 76 -5.70 -1.77 11.93
CA ARG A 76 -4.26 -1.78 12.20
C ARG A 76 -3.55 -0.85 11.21
N ILE A 77 -2.51 -0.19 11.66
CA ILE A 77 -1.66 0.65 10.82
C ILE A 77 -0.27 0.01 10.72
N THR A 78 0.17 -0.21 9.49
CA THR A 78 1.55 -0.56 9.19
C THR A 78 2.23 0.71 8.69
N ASN A 79 3.06 1.30 9.56
CA ASN A 79 3.75 2.55 9.24
C ASN A 79 5.11 2.25 8.61
N GLU A 80 5.22 2.54 7.31
CA GLU A 80 6.46 2.42 6.55
C GLU A 80 6.93 3.78 6.02
N LEU A 81 6.47 4.87 6.66
CA LEU A 81 6.93 6.22 6.32
C LEU A 81 8.41 6.36 6.68
N ARG A 82 9.19 6.92 5.75
CA ARG A 82 10.58 7.27 5.99
C ARG A 82 10.65 8.72 6.48
N ILE A 83 11.59 9.00 7.37
CA ILE A 83 11.91 10.38 7.76
C ILE A 83 12.88 10.92 6.73
N ALA A 84 12.36 11.67 5.78
CA ALA A 84 13.11 12.23 4.64
C ALA A 84 12.27 13.33 3.99
N GLU A 85 12.91 14.16 3.17
CA GLU A 85 12.16 15.08 2.32
C GLU A 85 11.27 14.30 1.35
N PRO A 86 10.11 14.86 0.94
CA PRO A 86 9.23 14.21 -0.03
C PRO A 86 9.97 13.82 -1.31
N SER A 87 9.66 12.60 -1.80
CA SER A 87 10.33 12.02 -2.96
C SER A 87 10.09 12.85 -4.23
N SER A 88 11.07 12.78 -5.16
CA SER A 88 11.03 13.49 -6.42
C SER A 88 10.03 12.86 -7.40
N PHE A 89 9.62 13.65 -8.39
CA PHE A 89 8.79 13.17 -9.50
C PHE A 89 9.47 12.00 -10.25
N GLY A 90 10.79 12.09 -10.47
CA GLY A 90 11.53 11.03 -11.13
C GLY A 90 11.52 9.71 -10.35
N SER A 91 11.66 9.78 -9.04
CA SER A 91 11.55 8.60 -8.16
C SER A 91 10.15 7.99 -8.23
N ARG A 92 9.10 8.82 -8.19
CA ARG A 92 7.71 8.36 -8.28
C ARG A 92 7.39 7.71 -9.62
N SER A 93 7.92 8.25 -10.72
CA SER A 93 7.77 7.67 -12.06
C SER A 93 8.41 6.28 -12.14
N LYS A 94 9.61 6.12 -11.58
CA LYS A 94 10.29 4.84 -11.50
C LYS A 94 9.46 3.83 -10.69
N ASP A 95 8.91 4.26 -9.55
CA ASP A 95 8.07 3.41 -8.71
C ASP A 95 6.82 2.94 -9.47
N SER A 96 6.20 3.81 -10.26
CA SER A 96 5.04 3.45 -11.09
C SER A 96 5.39 2.39 -12.13
N LEU A 97 6.56 2.48 -12.74
CA LEU A 97 7.04 1.46 -13.68
C LEU A 97 7.27 0.12 -13.01
N ILE A 98 7.83 0.12 -11.81
CA ILE A 98 8.04 -1.10 -11.02
C ILE A 98 6.69 -1.73 -10.67
N THR A 99 5.73 -0.94 -10.19
CA THR A 99 4.39 -1.42 -9.87
C THR A 99 3.75 -2.11 -11.09
N SER A 100 3.80 -1.47 -12.24
CA SER A 100 3.24 -2.03 -13.48
C SER A 100 3.93 -3.33 -13.88
N ALA A 101 5.25 -3.40 -13.75
CA ALA A 101 6.02 -4.60 -14.08
C ALA A 101 5.68 -5.78 -13.13
N VAL A 102 5.54 -5.50 -11.83
CA VAL A 102 5.13 -6.52 -10.85
C VAL A 102 3.74 -7.05 -11.16
N LYS A 103 2.78 -6.14 -11.40
CA LYS A 103 1.40 -6.53 -11.74
C LYS A 103 1.35 -7.37 -13.02
N SER A 104 2.11 -7.00 -14.06
CA SER A 104 2.20 -7.76 -15.30
C SER A 104 2.77 -9.15 -15.07
N ARG A 105 3.78 -9.28 -14.20
CA ARG A 105 4.34 -10.58 -13.84
C ARG A 105 3.30 -11.47 -13.14
N PHE A 106 2.48 -10.87 -12.25
CA PHE A 106 1.42 -11.61 -11.56
C PHE A 106 0.35 -12.13 -12.55
N LEU A 107 0.01 -11.33 -13.57
CA LEU A 107 -0.97 -11.73 -14.59
C LEU A 107 -0.60 -13.02 -15.30
N VAL A 108 0.69 -13.26 -15.51
CA VAL A 108 1.18 -14.44 -16.22
C VAL A 108 1.67 -15.55 -15.29
N THR A 109 1.50 -15.38 -13.99
CA THR A 109 1.92 -16.37 -12.99
C THR A 109 0.78 -17.34 -12.72
N LYS A 110 1.01 -18.62 -13.04
CA LYS A 110 0.06 -19.68 -12.75
C LYS A 110 -0.14 -19.80 -11.23
N SER A 111 -1.37 -20.07 -10.82
CA SER A 111 -1.76 -20.26 -9.41
C SER A 111 -1.74 -18.97 -8.56
N LEU A 112 -1.64 -17.82 -9.20
CA LEU A 112 -1.75 -16.52 -8.52
C LEU A 112 -2.83 -15.68 -9.21
N ASP A 113 -3.89 -15.35 -8.48
CA ASP A 113 -4.89 -14.40 -8.94
C ASP A 113 -4.40 -12.99 -8.63
N PRO A 114 -4.07 -12.17 -9.65
CA PRO A 114 -3.49 -10.84 -9.42
C PRO A 114 -4.43 -9.88 -8.71
N THR A 115 -5.74 -10.13 -8.73
CA THR A 115 -6.72 -9.28 -8.05
C THR A 115 -6.68 -9.44 -6.53
N ARG A 116 -6.02 -10.47 -6.03
CA ARG A 116 -5.91 -10.76 -4.59
C ARG A 116 -4.71 -10.12 -3.92
N VAL A 117 -3.78 -9.56 -4.71
CA VAL A 117 -2.56 -8.95 -4.19
C VAL A 117 -2.49 -7.50 -4.66
N LYS A 118 -2.52 -6.59 -3.70
CA LYS A 118 -2.30 -5.17 -3.95
C LYS A 118 -0.79 -4.89 -3.94
N VAL A 119 -0.33 -4.12 -4.92
CA VAL A 119 1.09 -3.78 -5.08
C VAL A 119 1.26 -2.28 -4.89
N VAL A 120 2.11 -1.89 -3.96
CA VAL A 120 2.50 -0.49 -3.73
C VAL A 120 4.01 -0.41 -3.82
N THR A 121 4.52 0.58 -4.55
CA THR A 121 5.96 0.80 -4.66
C THR A 121 6.31 2.22 -4.21
N GLU A 122 7.27 2.33 -3.30
CA GLU A 122 7.80 3.60 -2.82
C GLU A 122 9.32 3.51 -2.74
N THR A 123 10.01 4.38 -3.47
CA THR A 123 11.47 4.46 -3.51
C THR A 123 12.10 3.08 -3.72
N SER A 124 11.62 2.38 -4.75
CA SER A 124 12.08 1.03 -5.17
C SER A 124 11.82 -0.09 -4.16
N VAL A 125 11.06 0.17 -3.11
CA VAL A 125 10.58 -0.86 -2.17
C VAL A 125 9.16 -1.26 -2.56
N VAL A 126 8.91 -2.55 -2.74
CA VAL A 126 7.60 -3.09 -3.10
C VAL A 126 6.91 -3.63 -1.86
N TYR A 127 5.71 -3.16 -1.63
CA TYR A 127 4.84 -3.62 -0.54
C TYR A 127 3.71 -4.45 -1.15
N LEU A 128 3.52 -5.66 -0.62
CA LEU A 128 2.47 -6.57 -1.08
C LEU A 128 1.44 -6.75 0.02
N MET A 129 0.19 -6.46 -0.31
CA MET A 129 -0.96 -6.57 0.61
C MET A 129 -1.97 -7.54 0.03
N GLY A 130 -2.77 -8.16 0.87
CA GLY A 130 -3.86 -9.00 0.43
C GLY A 130 -4.25 -10.05 1.46
N LEU A 131 -5.44 -10.60 1.27
CA LEU A 131 -5.92 -11.78 1.99
C LEU A 131 -5.47 -13.00 1.19
N VAL A 132 -4.42 -13.64 1.65
CA VAL A 132 -3.75 -14.70 0.88
C VAL A 132 -3.43 -15.90 1.77
N THR A 133 -3.28 -17.07 1.14
CA THR A 133 -2.65 -18.21 1.79
C THR A 133 -1.13 -17.97 1.86
N HIS A 134 -0.43 -18.68 2.73
CA HIS A 134 1.03 -18.58 2.78
C HIS A 134 1.66 -18.95 1.43
N ALA A 135 1.14 -19.98 0.76
CA ALA A 135 1.64 -20.37 -0.56
C ALA A 135 1.47 -19.26 -1.61
N GLU A 136 0.33 -18.58 -1.62
CA GLU A 136 0.09 -17.46 -2.52
C GLU A 136 1.01 -16.28 -2.21
N GLY A 137 1.18 -15.97 -0.93
CA GLY A 137 2.08 -14.90 -0.50
C GLY A 137 3.52 -15.17 -0.89
N ASP A 138 4.01 -16.39 -0.67
CA ASP A 138 5.36 -16.79 -1.04
C ASP A 138 5.58 -16.70 -2.56
N LEU A 139 4.60 -17.13 -3.35
CA LEU A 139 4.64 -17.06 -4.81
C LEU A 139 4.70 -15.59 -5.27
N ALA A 140 3.88 -14.72 -4.69
CA ALA A 140 3.86 -13.31 -5.02
C ALA A 140 5.22 -12.66 -4.73
N VAL A 141 5.82 -12.94 -3.58
CA VAL A 141 7.15 -12.43 -3.22
C VAL A 141 8.20 -12.93 -4.21
N ASP A 142 8.18 -14.21 -4.52
CA ASP A 142 9.15 -14.82 -5.45
C ASP A 142 9.08 -14.17 -6.83
N ARG A 143 7.89 -13.94 -7.35
CA ARG A 143 7.70 -13.33 -8.67
C ARG A 143 8.02 -11.84 -8.67
N ALA A 144 7.67 -11.11 -7.62
CA ALA A 144 8.01 -9.69 -7.50
C ALA A 144 9.53 -9.47 -7.41
N ALA A 145 10.24 -10.38 -6.76
CA ALA A 145 11.69 -10.32 -6.62
C ALA A 145 12.44 -10.44 -7.95
N THR A 146 11.79 -10.97 -9.01
CA THR A 146 12.42 -11.07 -10.34
C THR A 146 12.39 -9.77 -11.12
N ILE A 147 11.68 -8.76 -10.66
CA ILE A 147 11.50 -7.50 -11.38
C ILE A 147 12.71 -6.60 -11.16
N GLU A 148 13.28 -6.12 -12.27
CA GLU A 148 14.42 -5.20 -12.23
C GLU A 148 14.04 -3.89 -11.53
N GLY A 149 14.91 -3.40 -10.67
CA GLY A 149 14.72 -2.17 -9.93
C GLY A 149 14.14 -2.35 -8.54
N VAL A 150 13.60 -3.52 -8.22
CA VAL A 150 13.10 -3.82 -6.88
C VAL A 150 14.28 -4.02 -5.93
N GLU A 151 14.38 -3.15 -4.93
CA GLU A 151 15.44 -3.23 -3.93
C GLU A 151 15.05 -4.12 -2.75
N ARG A 152 13.77 -4.08 -2.37
CA ARG A 152 13.28 -4.81 -1.21
C ARG A 152 11.79 -5.08 -1.37
N ILE A 153 11.31 -6.17 -0.76
CA ILE A 153 9.89 -6.51 -0.71
C ILE A 153 9.46 -6.58 0.74
N VAL A 154 8.35 -5.92 1.07
CA VAL A 154 7.75 -5.93 2.40
C VAL A 154 6.38 -6.61 2.29
N LYS A 155 6.18 -7.64 3.09
CA LYS A 155 4.90 -8.36 3.15
C LYS A 155 3.98 -7.71 4.16
N VAL A 156 2.80 -7.30 3.70
CA VAL A 156 1.73 -6.72 4.53
C VAL A 156 0.46 -7.55 4.31
N PHE A 157 0.62 -8.86 4.28
CA PHE A 157 -0.48 -9.80 4.06
C PHE A 157 -1.31 -10.03 5.32
N GLU A 158 -2.59 -10.36 5.09
CA GLU A 158 -3.40 -11.05 6.09
C GLU A 158 -3.56 -12.47 5.58
N TYR A 159 -3.04 -13.45 6.34
CA TYR A 159 -3.09 -14.85 5.94
C TYR A 159 -4.43 -15.48 6.31
N ILE A 160 -4.98 -16.27 5.38
CA ILE A 160 -6.30 -16.89 5.51
C ILE A 160 -6.23 -18.40 5.77
N ASP A 161 -5.04 -18.96 5.88
CA ASP A 161 -4.81 -20.39 6.16
C ASP A 161 -4.06 -20.63 7.47
#